data_c4f3d72a23d023c2f46f9ab42267cf8f
#
_entry.id   c4f3d72a23d023c2f46f9ab42267cf8f
#
_cell.length_a   1.000
_cell.length_b   1.000
_cell.length_c   1.000
_cell.angle_alpha   90.00
_cell.angle_beta   90.00
_cell.angle_gamma   90.00
#
_symmetry.space_group_name_H-M   'P 1'
#
loop_
_entity.id
_entity.type
_entity.pdbx_description
1 polymer ?
#
loop_
_entity_poly.entity_id
_entity_poly.type
_entity_poly.pdbx_seq_one_letter_code
_entity_poly.pdbx_strand_id
1 'polypeptide(L)'
;MDTGGPGPDGDGTARPARGGPRPPATGSLVGTAPSGPSGAGRGTRPTSRDVARAAGVSQAAVSLVLGNKWRGRVAETTAERVRTAARDLGYRPNLAARTLRLGRTRTALLVVPALTSEFFAGVYAGAARVAAEHDFGVILYPSPIGTGPAPDPFASARTALDGVIASSMSARTLTAIRGDELPLVMLDSDPGGGPGATTVNLDMADGLRQVARHLLALGHRDFLHLAADIDSWTFHQRADGLADALGGSRAALRTIAAPLRVDAARDAATAALRLPGRRPTAVVCDDDVLAVGVLKAARALGLRVPGDLSVAGVDDLTLATAVEPELTTVRLPAEDVGAHGMRALLAVLDGHRPPSTTLPVELVVRASTAPPPGRSG
;
A
#
# COMPACT_ATOMS: atom_id res chain seq x y z
N MET A 1 -35.40 -42.67 37.83
CA MET A 1 -34.33 -43.55 38.30
C MET A 1 -33.04 -42.79 38.11
N ASP A 2 -32.69 -41.99 39.04
CA ASP A 2 -32.03 -42.28 40.32
C ASP A 2 -30.58 -42.65 40.07
N THR A 3 -29.61 -41.97 40.48
CA THR A 3 -28.91 -41.49 41.67
C THR A 3 -27.46 -41.22 41.21
N GLY A 4 -26.63 -40.40 41.63
CA GLY A 4 -26.38 -39.67 42.83
C GLY A 4 -24.96 -39.08 42.74
N GLY A 5 -24.74 -37.90 43.30
CA GLY A 5 -23.39 -37.44 43.66
C GLY A 5 -22.95 -38.11 45.00
N PRO A 6 -21.90 -37.72 45.69
CA PRO A 6 -21.38 -36.37 45.94
C PRO A 6 -19.83 -36.26 45.98
N GLY A 7 -19.29 -35.08 46.17
CA GLY A 7 -17.89 -34.82 46.57
C GLY A 7 -17.61 -35.25 48.02
N PRO A 8 -16.45 -34.99 48.61
CA PRO A 8 -16.10 -33.68 49.14
C PRO A 8 -14.59 -33.31 49.25
N ASP A 9 -14.35 -32.03 49.52
CA ASP A 9 -13.41 -31.40 50.46
C ASP A 9 -11.95 -31.90 50.64
N GLY A 10 -11.04 -30.94 50.59
CA GLY A 10 -9.67 -31.07 51.05
C GLY A 10 -8.93 -29.74 51.13
N ASP A 11 -9.25 -29.01 52.15
CA ASP A 11 -8.54 -27.88 52.78
C ASP A 11 -7.04 -28.18 53.01
N GLY A 12 -6.14 -27.18 52.87
CA GLY A 12 -4.72 -27.34 53.13
C GLY A 12 -3.92 -26.04 53.07
N THR A 13 -4.20 -25.21 54.06
CA THR A 13 -3.35 -24.09 54.47
C THR A 13 -1.87 -24.45 54.66
N ALA A 14 -0.94 -23.62 54.16
CA ALA A 14 0.31 -23.30 54.85
C ALA A 14 1.06 -22.11 54.20
N ARG A 15 1.19 -21.03 54.95
CA ARG A 15 2.31 -20.07 54.99
C ARG A 15 3.13 -20.47 56.26
N PRO A 16 4.35 -19.98 56.55
CA PRO A 16 5.29 -19.02 55.92
C PRO A 16 6.78 -19.47 56.02
N ALA A 17 7.73 -18.71 55.53
CA ALA A 17 9.00 -18.34 56.22
C ALA A 17 10.00 -17.72 55.23
N ARG A 18 10.37 -16.43 55.52
CA ARG A 18 11.69 -15.94 56.02
C ARG A 18 12.86 -16.27 55.06
N GLY A 19 13.56 -15.29 54.45
CA GLY A 19 14.42 -14.33 55.12
C GLY A 19 15.83 -14.59 54.62
N GLY A 20 16.41 -13.69 53.85
CA GLY A 20 17.80 -13.71 53.40
C GLY A 20 18.34 -12.28 53.31
N PRO A 21 19.62 -12.03 53.49
CA PRO A 21 20.10 -10.88 54.26
C PRO A 21 20.46 -9.66 53.38
N ARG A 22 20.34 -8.50 53.99
CA ARG A 22 20.83 -7.18 53.56
C ARG A 22 22.35 -7.14 53.63
N PRO A 23 23.08 -6.60 52.65
CA PRO A 23 24.49 -6.23 52.87
C PRO A 23 24.63 -4.87 53.56
N PRO A 24 25.76 -4.61 54.23
CA PRO A 24 25.92 -3.52 55.15
C PRO A 24 26.26 -2.18 54.49
N ALA A 25 25.88 -1.12 55.18
CA ALA A 25 26.28 0.24 54.90
C ALA A 25 27.74 0.46 55.26
N THR A 26 28.55 0.98 54.35
CA THR A 26 29.88 1.50 54.63
C THR A 26 30.02 2.96 54.17
N GLY A 27 30.26 3.82 55.17
CA GLY A 27 31.34 4.79 55.13
C GLY A 27 31.20 6.04 54.30
N SER A 28 30.71 7.09 54.92
CA SER A 28 30.92 8.47 54.54
C SER A 28 32.42 8.81 54.46
N LEU A 29 32.87 9.24 53.25
CA LEU A 29 34.07 10.07 53.13
C LEU A 29 33.72 11.38 52.46
N VAL A 30 33.76 12.43 53.23
CA VAL A 30 33.69 13.82 52.81
C VAL A 30 34.95 14.13 51.98
N GLY A 31 34.75 14.30 50.68
CA GLY A 31 35.76 14.82 49.78
C GLY A 31 35.22 16.11 49.16
N THR A 32 35.81 17.23 49.58
CA THR A 32 35.60 18.55 48.98
C THR A 32 36.01 18.54 47.50
N ALA A 33 35.03 18.63 46.58
CA ALA A 33 35.27 18.89 45.18
C ALA A 33 35.24 20.38 44.89
N PRO A 34 36.14 20.88 44.03
CA PRO A 34 36.19 22.31 43.69
C PRO A 34 34.98 22.72 42.87
N SER A 35 34.44 23.87 43.22
CA SER A 35 33.40 24.60 42.49
C SER A 35 33.80 24.83 41.03
N GLY A 36 33.26 24.03 40.11
CA GLY A 36 33.29 24.29 38.68
C GLY A 36 32.21 25.33 38.31
N PRO A 37 32.41 26.09 37.24
CA PRO A 37 31.55 27.23 36.90
C PRO A 37 30.14 26.77 36.57
N SER A 38 29.21 27.23 37.38
CA SER A 38 27.76 27.23 37.14
C SER A 38 27.49 28.03 35.86
N GLY A 39 26.83 27.42 34.88
CA GLY A 39 26.34 28.20 33.74
C GLY A 39 26.32 27.46 32.40
N ALA A 40 25.88 26.20 32.31
CA ALA A 40 25.41 25.69 31.01
C ALA A 40 23.95 26.09 30.85
N GLY A 41 23.76 27.31 30.34
CA GLY A 41 22.47 27.76 29.84
C GLY A 41 21.94 26.73 28.82
N ARG A 42 20.67 26.35 28.93
CA ARG A 42 19.95 25.60 27.90
C ARG A 42 20.17 26.30 26.56
N GLY A 43 21.08 25.77 25.73
CA GLY A 43 21.39 26.33 24.42
C GLY A 43 20.09 26.44 23.64
N THR A 44 19.63 27.65 23.43
CA THR A 44 18.50 27.93 22.55
C THR A 44 18.86 27.41 21.15
N ARG A 45 18.00 26.56 20.59
CA ARG A 45 18.20 26.04 19.24
C ARG A 45 18.47 27.19 18.28
N PRO A 46 19.49 27.09 17.42
CA PRO A 46 19.81 28.14 16.46
C PRO A 46 18.57 28.50 15.64
N THR A 47 18.40 29.77 15.35
CA THR A 47 17.26 30.31 14.60
C THR A 47 17.69 30.71 13.19
N SER A 48 16.74 30.95 12.29
CA SER A 48 17.03 31.49 10.95
C SER A 48 17.69 32.90 11.01
N ARG A 49 17.51 33.62 12.12
CA ARG A 49 18.22 34.93 12.37
C ARG A 49 19.70 34.71 12.64
N ASP A 50 20.04 33.66 13.33
CA ASP A 50 21.44 33.34 13.64
C ASP A 50 22.18 32.91 12.37
N VAL A 51 21.53 32.14 11.49
CA VAL A 51 22.05 31.79 10.16
C VAL A 51 22.21 33.05 9.31
N ALA A 52 21.22 33.93 9.30
CA ALA A 52 21.27 35.21 8.55
C ALA A 52 22.47 36.09 8.99
N ARG A 53 22.67 36.19 10.31
CA ARG A 53 23.80 36.92 10.89
C ARG A 53 25.15 36.30 10.51
N ALA A 54 25.27 34.98 10.66
CA ALA A 54 26.49 34.24 10.34
C ALA A 54 26.84 34.29 8.84
N ALA A 55 25.85 34.22 7.97
CA ALA A 55 26.03 34.29 6.52
C ALA A 55 26.11 35.73 5.97
N GLY A 56 25.88 36.77 6.78
CA GLY A 56 25.87 38.16 6.34
C GLY A 56 24.76 38.48 5.31
N VAL A 57 23.55 37.93 5.50
CA VAL A 57 22.42 38.10 4.60
C VAL A 57 21.12 38.39 5.33
N SER A 58 20.05 38.74 4.62
CA SER A 58 18.73 38.89 5.22
C SER A 58 18.11 37.52 5.57
N GLN A 59 17.20 37.50 6.55
CA GLN A 59 16.44 36.31 6.90
C GLN A 59 15.58 35.78 5.71
N ALA A 60 15.14 36.66 4.83
CA ALA A 60 14.46 36.33 3.59
C ALA A 60 15.36 35.52 2.64
N ALA A 61 16.65 35.94 2.49
CA ALA A 61 17.61 35.20 1.69
C ALA A 61 17.88 33.79 2.27
N VAL A 62 17.99 33.65 3.61
CA VAL A 62 18.09 32.34 4.27
C VAL A 62 16.89 31.46 3.96
N SER A 63 15.68 32.04 4.04
CA SER A 63 14.44 31.31 3.69
C SER A 63 14.40 30.84 2.24
N LEU A 64 14.85 31.69 1.30
CA LEU A 64 14.91 31.31 -0.12
C LEU A 64 15.92 30.20 -0.37
N VAL A 65 17.11 30.30 0.23
CA VAL A 65 18.19 29.32 0.04
C VAL A 65 17.83 27.96 0.64
N LEU A 66 17.42 27.95 1.90
CA LEU A 66 17.08 26.71 2.61
C LEU A 66 15.74 26.11 2.16
N GLY A 67 14.88 26.93 1.50
CA GLY A 67 13.66 26.50 0.85
C GLY A 67 13.84 26.11 -0.63
N ASN A 68 15.07 26.02 -1.11
CA ASN A 68 15.43 25.69 -2.51
C ASN A 68 14.80 26.62 -3.59
N LYS A 69 14.39 27.84 -3.22
CA LYS A 69 13.75 28.85 -4.11
C LYS A 69 14.68 30.02 -4.48
N TRP A 70 15.96 29.81 -4.35
CA TRP A 70 17.00 30.82 -4.47
C TRP A 70 17.47 31.09 -5.91
N ARG A 71 17.30 30.09 -6.83
CA ARG A 71 17.78 30.22 -8.22
C ARG A 71 17.12 31.42 -8.92
N GLY A 72 17.95 32.26 -9.55
CA GLY A 72 17.50 33.49 -10.18
C GLY A 72 17.16 34.64 -9.20
N ARG A 73 17.29 34.45 -7.86
CA ARG A 73 16.96 35.44 -6.84
C ARG A 73 18.14 35.74 -5.88
N VAL A 74 19.03 34.79 -5.71
CA VAL A 74 20.21 34.88 -4.84
C VAL A 74 21.40 34.31 -5.60
N ALA A 75 22.55 34.97 -5.53
CA ALA A 75 23.78 34.49 -6.16
C ALA A 75 24.20 33.12 -5.53
N GLU A 76 24.81 32.26 -6.34
CA GLU A 76 25.21 30.92 -5.91
C GLU A 76 26.22 30.97 -4.74
N THR A 77 27.18 31.88 -4.78
CA THR A 77 28.15 32.14 -3.71
C THR A 77 27.47 32.52 -2.39
N THR A 78 26.38 33.28 -2.45
CA THR A 78 25.59 33.65 -1.29
C THR A 78 24.77 32.44 -0.78
N ALA A 79 24.22 31.64 -1.69
CA ALA A 79 23.50 30.44 -1.33
C ALA A 79 24.41 29.41 -0.59
N GLU A 80 25.66 29.27 -1.05
CA GLU A 80 26.66 28.42 -0.44
C GLU A 80 27.04 28.90 0.98
N ARG A 81 27.28 30.24 1.17
CA ARG A 81 27.53 30.83 2.50
C ARG A 81 26.38 30.51 3.49
N VAL A 82 25.14 30.63 3.03
CA VAL A 82 23.95 30.32 3.86
C VAL A 82 23.92 28.87 4.23
N ARG A 83 24.19 27.94 3.29
CA ARG A 83 24.20 26.48 3.58
C ARG A 83 25.32 26.12 4.56
N THR A 84 26.50 26.71 4.41
CA THR A 84 27.62 26.52 5.31
C THR A 84 27.28 27.01 6.73
N ALA A 85 26.82 28.26 6.85
CA ALA A 85 26.41 28.82 8.13
C ALA A 85 25.31 27.99 8.83
N ALA A 86 24.34 27.46 8.04
CA ALA A 86 23.31 26.59 8.61
C ALA A 86 23.87 25.26 9.12
N ARG A 87 24.84 24.66 8.40
CA ARG A 87 25.52 23.42 8.83
C ARG A 87 26.35 23.66 10.09
N ASP A 88 27.16 24.70 10.10
CA ASP A 88 28.09 25.02 11.20
C ASP A 88 27.34 25.31 12.51
N LEU A 89 26.20 25.97 12.41
CA LEU A 89 25.31 26.26 13.54
C LEU A 89 24.44 25.07 13.93
N GLY A 90 24.41 23.98 13.17
CA GLY A 90 23.47 22.89 13.39
C GLY A 90 22.01 23.32 13.20
N TYR A 91 21.77 24.38 12.41
CA TYR A 91 20.42 24.89 12.17
C TYR A 91 19.63 23.93 11.27
N ARG A 92 18.47 23.54 11.73
CA ARG A 92 17.46 22.85 10.92
C ARG A 92 16.23 23.75 10.81
N PRO A 93 15.69 23.96 9.58
CA PRO A 93 14.45 24.71 9.41
C PRO A 93 13.36 24.16 10.33
N ASN A 94 12.73 25.03 11.11
CA ASN A 94 11.63 24.62 11.96
C ASN A 94 10.38 24.43 11.11
N LEU A 95 10.10 23.16 10.77
CA LEU A 95 8.94 22.78 9.99
C LEU A 95 7.62 23.17 10.67
N ALA A 96 7.54 23.07 12.00
CA ALA A 96 6.37 23.49 12.75
C ALA A 96 6.08 25.00 12.62
N ALA A 97 7.13 25.85 12.65
CA ALA A 97 6.97 27.28 12.43
C ALA A 97 6.59 27.61 10.95
N ARG A 98 7.04 26.78 10.01
CA ARG A 98 6.65 26.89 8.60
C ARG A 98 5.18 26.49 8.42
N THR A 99 4.76 25.39 9.04
CA THR A 99 3.37 24.90 9.05
C THR A 99 2.41 25.93 9.64
N LEU A 100 2.75 26.51 10.81
CA LEU A 100 1.96 27.58 11.45
C LEU A 100 1.76 28.79 10.54
N ARG A 101 2.79 29.14 9.75
CA ARG A 101 2.71 30.30 8.85
C ARG A 101 1.96 30.00 7.55
N LEU A 102 1.98 28.75 7.08
CA LEU A 102 1.37 28.32 5.82
C LEU A 102 -0.01 27.73 6.03
N GLY A 103 -0.40 27.37 7.25
CA GLY A 103 -1.65 26.68 7.58
C GLY A 103 -1.72 25.24 7.03
N ARG A 104 -0.63 24.74 6.44
CA ARG A 104 -0.55 23.39 5.83
C ARG A 104 0.78 22.73 6.16
N THR A 105 0.74 21.43 6.38
CA THR A 105 1.94 20.60 6.67
C THR A 105 2.67 20.18 5.40
N ARG A 106 1.99 20.22 4.27
CA ARG A 106 2.43 19.71 2.96
C ARG A 106 2.81 18.23 3.01
N THR A 107 1.98 17.47 3.69
CA THR A 107 2.18 16.02 3.85
C THR A 107 0.88 15.29 3.52
N ALA A 108 0.94 14.40 2.55
CA ALA A 108 -0.12 13.47 2.20
C ALA A 108 0.19 12.08 2.79
N LEU A 109 -0.83 11.38 3.24
CA LEU A 109 -0.74 9.97 3.65
C LEU A 109 -1.24 9.09 2.50
N LEU A 110 -0.43 8.14 2.05
CA LEU A 110 -0.84 7.09 1.12
C LEU A 110 -1.03 5.79 1.89
N VAL A 111 -2.26 5.30 1.96
CA VAL A 111 -2.63 4.05 2.66
C VAL A 111 -2.81 2.93 1.64
N VAL A 112 -2.02 1.87 1.78
CA VAL A 112 -2.02 0.70 0.90
C VAL A 112 -2.19 -0.59 1.70
N PRO A 113 -2.73 -1.68 1.12
CA PRO A 113 -2.96 -2.93 1.87
C PRO A 113 -1.68 -3.67 2.24
N ALA A 114 -0.63 -3.58 1.39
CA ALA A 114 0.63 -4.28 1.61
C ALA A 114 1.78 -3.61 0.87
N LEU A 115 3.01 -3.82 1.35
CA LEU A 115 4.24 -3.39 0.65
C LEU A 115 4.82 -4.48 -0.25
N THR A 116 4.25 -5.66 -0.24
CA THR A 116 4.75 -6.81 -1.03
C THR A 116 4.28 -6.80 -2.48
N SER A 117 3.33 -5.94 -2.85
CA SER A 117 2.89 -5.78 -4.23
C SER A 117 3.64 -4.63 -4.92
N GLU A 118 4.26 -4.92 -6.05
CA GLU A 118 4.94 -3.95 -6.92
C GLU A 118 3.97 -2.86 -7.42
N PHE A 119 2.69 -3.18 -7.61
CA PHE A 119 1.67 -2.22 -8.01
C PHE A 119 1.64 -1.03 -7.06
N PHE A 120 1.63 -1.26 -5.73
CA PHE A 120 1.61 -0.17 -4.76
C PHE A 120 2.94 0.59 -4.66
N ALA A 121 4.05 -0.03 -5.01
CA ALA A 121 5.32 0.68 -5.15
C ALA A 121 5.27 1.67 -6.33
N GLY A 122 4.69 1.27 -7.46
CA GLY A 122 4.41 2.16 -8.61
C GLY A 122 3.46 3.30 -8.25
N VAL A 123 2.36 3.01 -7.55
CA VAL A 123 1.41 4.03 -7.06
C VAL A 123 2.13 5.06 -6.17
N TYR A 124 2.98 4.61 -5.24
CA TYR A 124 3.78 5.52 -4.42
C TYR A 124 4.73 6.37 -5.28
N ALA A 125 5.43 5.78 -6.24
CA ALA A 125 6.36 6.51 -7.10
C ALA A 125 5.65 7.63 -7.88
N GLY A 126 4.49 7.34 -8.48
CA GLY A 126 3.67 8.32 -9.19
C GLY A 126 3.16 9.45 -8.28
N ALA A 127 2.64 9.09 -7.10
CA ALA A 127 2.18 10.07 -6.11
C ALA A 127 3.33 10.96 -5.60
N ALA A 128 4.48 10.36 -5.25
CA ALA A 128 5.65 11.07 -4.75
C ALA A 128 6.23 12.02 -5.80
N ARG A 129 6.24 11.65 -7.08
CA ARG A 129 6.70 12.51 -8.17
C ARG A 129 5.84 13.78 -8.27
N VAL A 130 4.52 13.64 -8.31
CA VAL A 130 3.60 14.78 -8.36
C VAL A 130 3.69 15.62 -7.07
N ALA A 131 3.78 14.97 -5.91
CA ALA A 131 3.94 15.66 -4.63
C ALA A 131 5.19 16.55 -4.62
N ALA A 132 6.31 16.06 -5.12
CA ALA A 132 7.57 16.79 -5.18
C ALA A 132 7.47 18.06 -6.06
N GLU A 133 6.71 18.01 -7.16
CA GLU A 133 6.45 19.19 -8.03
C GLU A 133 5.72 20.32 -7.27
N HIS A 134 5.00 19.99 -6.20
CA HIS A 134 4.19 20.90 -5.38
C HIS A 134 4.75 21.16 -3.97
N ASP A 135 6.01 20.82 -3.72
CA ASP A 135 6.64 20.90 -2.38
C ASP A 135 5.91 20.07 -1.30
N PHE A 136 5.23 18.97 -1.69
CA PHE A 136 4.58 18.02 -0.77
C PHE A 136 5.46 16.78 -0.52
N GLY A 137 5.32 16.20 0.67
CA GLY A 137 5.82 14.86 0.99
C GLY A 137 4.70 13.82 0.98
N VAL A 138 5.03 12.57 0.70
CA VAL A 138 4.11 11.44 0.81
C VAL A 138 4.63 10.47 1.85
N ILE A 139 3.81 10.18 2.86
CA ILE A 139 4.07 9.12 3.84
C ILE A 139 3.31 7.88 3.38
N LEU A 140 4.02 6.76 3.23
CA LEU A 140 3.41 5.49 2.88
C LEU A 140 3.06 4.71 4.15
N TYR A 141 1.81 4.28 4.27
CA TYR A 141 1.33 3.47 5.39
C TYR A 141 0.74 2.15 4.88
N PRO A 142 1.38 1.01 5.16
CA PRO A 142 0.81 -0.29 4.88
C PRO A 142 -0.23 -0.66 5.94
N SER A 143 -1.42 -1.01 5.48
CA SER A 143 -2.53 -1.47 6.31
C SER A 143 -2.84 -2.92 6.00
N PRO A 144 -2.34 -3.89 6.76
CA PRO A 144 -2.56 -5.31 6.51
C PRO A 144 -4.05 -5.66 6.47
N ILE A 145 -4.45 -6.41 5.43
CA ILE A 145 -5.81 -6.93 5.30
C ILE A 145 -6.05 -7.94 6.44
N GLY A 146 -7.20 -7.85 7.12
CA GLY A 146 -7.64 -8.86 8.11
C GLY A 146 -7.11 -8.71 9.53
N THR A 147 -6.21 -7.79 9.82
CA THR A 147 -5.93 -7.39 11.21
C THR A 147 -7.06 -6.47 11.67
N GLY A 148 -7.67 -6.77 12.84
CA GLY A 148 -8.76 -5.97 13.44
C GLY A 148 -8.46 -4.47 13.47
N PRO A 149 -9.30 -3.63 14.11
CA PRO A 149 -9.08 -2.19 14.11
C PRO A 149 -7.66 -1.91 14.59
N ALA A 150 -6.78 -1.56 13.64
CA ALA A 150 -5.43 -1.13 13.98
C ALA A 150 -5.59 0.09 14.88
N PRO A 151 -4.89 0.17 16.04
CA PRO A 151 -4.82 1.41 16.77
C PRO A 151 -4.36 2.46 15.75
N ASP A 152 -5.04 3.62 15.72
CA ASP A 152 -4.65 4.71 14.83
C ASP A 152 -3.19 5.13 15.14
N PRO A 153 -2.20 4.69 14.36
CA PRO A 153 -0.80 5.01 14.63
C PRO A 153 -0.51 6.50 14.41
N PHE A 154 -1.49 7.22 13.84
CA PHE A 154 -1.40 8.62 13.49
C PHE A 154 -2.27 9.52 14.35
N ALA A 155 -2.94 9.00 15.41
CA ALA A 155 -3.78 9.83 16.28
C ALA A 155 -3.04 11.07 16.79
N SER A 156 -1.74 10.93 17.11
CA SER A 156 -0.86 12.03 17.50
C SER A 156 -0.31 12.83 16.31
N ALA A 157 -0.37 12.31 15.08
CA ALA A 157 0.20 12.90 13.88
C ALA A 157 -0.86 13.45 12.91
N ARG A 158 -2.17 13.35 13.23
CA ARG A 158 -3.26 13.87 12.38
C ARG A 158 -3.06 15.34 12.02
N THR A 159 -2.62 16.15 12.98
CA THR A 159 -2.27 17.56 12.77
C THR A 159 -1.06 17.78 11.85
N ALA A 160 -0.34 16.71 11.51
CA ALA A 160 0.81 16.72 10.61
C ALA A 160 0.47 16.25 9.19
N LEU A 161 -0.80 15.99 8.88
CA LEU A 161 -1.28 15.54 7.57
C LEU A 161 -2.27 16.56 7.00
N ASP A 162 -2.19 16.82 5.70
CA ASP A 162 -3.16 17.66 5.00
C ASP A 162 -4.25 16.85 4.32
N GLY A 163 -4.00 15.56 4.01
CA GLY A 163 -4.99 14.71 3.38
C GLY A 163 -4.50 13.27 3.18
N VAL A 164 -5.41 12.45 2.71
CA VAL A 164 -5.22 10.99 2.58
C VAL A 164 -5.55 10.53 1.17
N ILE A 165 -4.71 9.68 0.63
CA ILE A 165 -4.98 8.86 -0.56
C ILE A 165 -5.02 7.41 -0.09
N ALA A 166 -6.06 6.64 -0.45
CA ALA A 166 -6.18 5.29 0.09
C ALA A 166 -6.78 4.30 -0.90
N SER A 167 -6.23 3.09 -0.93
CA SER A 167 -6.82 1.96 -1.65
C SER A 167 -8.09 1.48 -0.95
N SER A 168 -9.11 1.07 -1.73
CA SER A 168 -10.35 0.46 -1.22
C SER A 168 -10.09 -0.77 -0.36
N MET A 169 -9.04 -1.54 -0.69
CA MET A 169 -8.61 -2.70 0.09
C MET A 169 -8.16 -2.34 1.52
N SER A 170 -7.93 -1.05 1.79
CA SER A 170 -7.55 -0.53 3.10
C SER A 170 -8.71 0.22 3.80
N ALA A 171 -9.94 0.12 3.30
CA ALA A 171 -11.10 0.89 3.76
C ALA A 171 -11.37 0.76 5.29
N ARG A 172 -11.16 -0.42 5.87
CA ARG A 172 -11.32 -0.64 7.32
C ARG A 172 -10.35 0.19 8.16
N THR A 173 -9.12 0.36 7.69
CA THR A 173 -8.09 1.18 8.37
C THR A 173 -8.39 2.66 8.23
N LEU A 174 -9.00 3.07 7.12
CA LEU A 174 -9.40 4.46 6.89
C LEU A 174 -10.37 4.98 7.92
N THR A 175 -11.32 4.15 8.38
CA THR A 175 -12.30 4.54 9.40
C THR A 175 -11.60 4.93 10.71
N ALA A 176 -10.47 4.29 11.03
CA ALA A 176 -9.68 4.59 12.23
C ALA A 176 -8.79 5.84 12.04
N ILE A 177 -8.26 6.07 10.83
CA ILE A 177 -7.28 7.14 10.54
C ILE A 177 -7.98 8.47 10.22
N ARG A 178 -9.09 8.42 9.51
CA ARG A 178 -9.69 9.60 8.87
C ARG A 178 -10.19 10.64 9.86
N GLY A 179 -10.80 10.25 11.01
CA GLY A 179 -11.69 11.23 11.62
C GLY A 179 -12.55 11.90 10.53
N ASP A 180 -13.52 12.71 10.85
CA ASP A 180 -14.42 13.29 9.84
C ASP A 180 -13.82 14.48 9.06
N GLU A 181 -12.54 14.82 9.24
CA GLU A 181 -12.01 16.13 8.84
C GLU A 181 -10.95 16.13 7.72
N LEU A 182 -10.27 15.00 7.43
CA LEU A 182 -9.19 15.02 6.43
C LEU A 182 -9.72 14.82 5.00
N PRO A 183 -9.28 15.66 4.03
CA PRO A 183 -9.51 15.46 2.61
C PRO A 183 -9.08 14.06 2.17
N LEU A 184 -9.92 13.37 1.38
CA LEU A 184 -9.73 11.98 0.99
C LEU A 184 -9.90 11.80 -0.51
N VAL A 185 -8.95 11.06 -1.10
CA VAL A 185 -9.06 10.48 -2.44
C VAL A 185 -8.97 8.96 -2.32
N MET A 186 -9.92 8.26 -2.93
CA MET A 186 -9.93 6.79 -2.95
C MET A 186 -9.36 6.26 -4.25
N LEU A 187 -8.59 5.17 -4.15
CA LEU A 187 -8.10 4.42 -5.30
C LEU A 187 -8.84 3.10 -5.39
N ASP A 188 -9.24 2.70 -6.60
CA ASP A 188 -9.97 1.46 -6.89
C ASP A 188 -11.18 1.24 -5.97
N SER A 189 -12.03 2.23 -5.89
CA SER A 189 -13.17 2.27 -4.98
C SER A 189 -14.46 2.55 -5.73
N ASP A 190 -15.58 2.05 -5.20
CA ASP A 190 -16.89 2.38 -5.72
C ASP A 190 -17.10 3.90 -5.76
N PRO A 191 -17.31 4.50 -6.94
CA PRO A 191 -17.59 5.93 -7.06
C PRO A 191 -18.85 6.39 -6.32
N GLY A 192 -19.81 5.48 -6.08
CA GLY A 192 -21.03 5.71 -5.33
C GLY A 192 -20.90 5.42 -3.82
N GLY A 193 -19.79 4.85 -3.37
CA GLY A 193 -19.61 4.24 -2.04
C GLY A 193 -19.42 5.21 -0.86
N GLY A 194 -19.51 6.54 -1.06
CA GLY A 194 -19.43 7.48 0.05
C GLY A 194 -19.58 8.95 -0.36
N PRO A 195 -20.20 9.79 0.48
CA PRO A 195 -20.42 11.18 0.14
C PRO A 195 -19.09 11.94 0.04
N GLY A 196 -18.79 12.47 -1.14
CA GLY A 196 -17.79 13.51 -1.34
C GLY A 196 -16.35 13.05 -1.58
N ALA A 197 -16.06 11.75 -1.67
CA ALA A 197 -14.73 11.27 -2.01
C ALA A 197 -14.55 11.21 -3.54
N THR A 198 -13.52 11.88 -4.05
CA THR A 198 -13.06 11.68 -5.43
C THR A 198 -12.40 10.31 -5.53
N THR A 199 -12.70 9.55 -6.59
CA THR A 199 -12.08 8.24 -6.85
C THR A 199 -11.16 8.29 -8.07
N VAL A 200 -10.08 7.52 -8.02
CA VAL A 200 -9.23 7.22 -9.18
C VAL A 200 -9.22 5.71 -9.34
N ASN A 201 -9.85 5.23 -10.39
CA ASN A 201 -10.11 3.82 -10.63
C ASN A 201 -9.37 3.32 -11.87
N LEU A 202 -9.23 2.02 -11.97
CA LEU A 202 -8.81 1.30 -13.16
C LEU A 202 -10.04 0.66 -13.81
N ASP A 203 -10.11 0.60 -15.16
CA ASP A 203 -11.18 -0.10 -15.85
C ASP A 203 -10.95 -1.63 -15.82
N MET A 204 -11.06 -2.18 -14.62
CA MET A 204 -10.82 -3.60 -14.37
C MET A 204 -11.83 -4.50 -15.08
N ALA A 205 -13.08 -4.04 -15.20
CA ALA A 205 -14.09 -4.77 -15.94
C ALA A 205 -13.69 -4.90 -17.41
N ASP A 206 -13.16 -3.83 -18.04
CA ASP A 206 -12.67 -3.93 -19.41
C ASP A 206 -11.40 -4.79 -19.52
N GLY A 207 -10.50 -4.71 -18.55
CA GLY A 207 -9.31 -5.58 -18.51
C GLY A 207 -9.67 -7.06 -18.60
N LEU A 208 -10.61 -7.50 -17.76
CA LEU A 208 -11.06 -8.90 -17.77
C LEU A 208 -11.90 -9.25 -19.02
N ARG A 209 -12.65 -8.28 -19.60
CA ARG A 209 -13.28 -8.45 -20.91
C ARG A 209 -12.25 -8.64 -22.02
N GLN A 210 -11.12 -7.94 -22.00
CA GLN A 210 -10.03 -8.14 -22.97
C GLN A 210 -9.43 -9.55 -22.85
N VAL A 211 -9.16 -10.03 -21.63
CA VAL A 211 -8.70 -11.42 -21.37
C VAL A 211 -9.71 -12.43 -21.92
N ALA A 212 -11.00 -12.27 -21.58
CA ALA A 212 -12.05 -13.19 -22.02
C ALA A 212 -12.16 -13.22 -23.53
N ARG A 213 -12.18 -12.07 -24.22
CA ARG A 213 -12.24 -11.98 -25.68
C ARG A 213 -11.04 -12.66 -26.33
N HIS A 214 -9.83 -12.45 -25.81
CA HIS A 214 -8.61 -13.10 -26.29
C HIS A 214 -8.72 -14.62 -26.22
N LEU A 215 -9.09 -15.16 -25.06
CA LEU A 215 -9.21 -16.61 -24.85
C LEU A 215 -10.37 -17.22 -25.65
N LEU A 216 -11.50 -16.51 -25.79
CA LEU A 216 -12.62 -16.93 -26.64
C LEU A 216 -12.22 -16.98 -28.14
N ALA A 217 -11.43 -16.00 -28.61
CA ALA A 217 -10.91 -15.95 -29.97
C ALA A 217 -9.95 -17.11 -30.28
N LEU A 218 -9.17 -17.56 -29.26
CA LEU A 218 -8.35 -18.75 -29.33
C LEU A 218 -9.17 -20.06 -29.35
N GLY A 219 -10.47 -19.99 -29.05
CA GLY A 219 -11.37 -21.15 -29.11
C GLY A 219 -11.71 -21.77 -27.75
N HIS A 220 -11.24 -21.21 -26.62
CA HIS A 220 -11.58 -21.71 -25.28
C HIS A 220 -13.06 -21.57 -25.00
N ARG A 221 -13.62 -22.57 -24.30
CA ARG A 221 -15.03 -22.61 -23.88
C ARG A 221 -15.22 -23.11 -22.46
N ASP A 222 -14.15 -23.56 -21.80
CA ASP A 222 -14.16 -24.10 -20.45
C ASP A 222 -13.16 -23.29 -19.62
N PHE A 223 -13.70 -22.43 -18.79
CA PHE A 223 -12.95 -21.46 -18.02
C PHE A 223 -12.95 -21.78 -16.51
N LEU A 224 -11.83 -21.56 -15.89
CA LEU A 224 -11.69 -21.45 -14.44
C LEU A 224 -11.28 -20.03 -14.11
N HIS A 225 -12.02 -19.35 -13.26
CA HIS A 225 -11.61 -18.11 -12.64
C HIS A 225 -11.02 -18.41 -11.26
N LEU A 226 -9.77 -18.06 -11.05
CA LEU A 226 -9.12 -18.08 -9.73
C LEU A 226 -9.16 -16.67 -9.17
N ALA A 227 -10.21 -16.40 -8.39
CA ALA A 227 -10.44 -15.11 -7.74
C ALA A 227 -9.54 -14.93 -6.51
N ALA A 228 -9.20 -13.70 -6.22
CA ALA A 228 -8.60 -13.34 -4.94
C ALA A 228 -9.67 -13.45 -3.82
N ASP A 229 -9.31 -14.05 -2.69
CA ASP A 229 -10.16 -14.11 -1.49
C ASP A 229 -10.11 -12.78 -0.73
N ILE A 230 -10.55 -11.71 -1.40
CA ILE A 230 -10.57 -10.35 -0.89
C ILE A 230 -11.89 -9.69 -1.29
N ASP A 231 -12.68 -9.33 -0.29
CA ASP A 231 -13.93 -8.60 -0.48
C ASP A 231 -13.61 -7.10 -0.71
N SER A 232 -13.45 -6.72 -1.98
CA SER A 232 -13.30 -5.31 -2.36
C SER A 232 -13.87 -5.04 -3.74
N TRP A 233 -14.24 -3.77 -3.98
CA TRP A 233 -14.88 -3.33 -5.21
C TRP A 233 -14.08 -3.70 -6.47
N THR A 234 -12.76 -3.56 -6.46
CA THR A 234 -11.91 -3.85 -7.62
C THR A 234 -11.96 -5.32 -8.04
N PHE A 235 -12.07 -6.27 -7.07
CA PHE A 235 -12.18 -7.70 -7.37
C PHE A 235 -13.59 -8.07 -7.84
N HIS A 236 -14.64 -7.38 -7.37
CA HIS A 236 -15.97 -7.52 -7.92
C HIS A 236 -16.01 -7.07 -9.39
N GLN A 237 -15.40 -5.92 -9.73
CA GLN A 237 -15.30 -5.46 -11.12
C GLN A 237 -14.57 -6.44 -12.04
N ARG A 238 -13.56 -7.16 -11.54
CA ARG A 238 -12.86 -8.22 -12.28
C ARG A 238 -13.81 -9.39 -12.55
N ALA A 239 -14.48 -9.89 -11.53
CA ALA A 239 -15.41 -10.99 -11.64
C ALA A 239 -16.58 -10.68 -12.60
N ASP A 240 -17.19 -9.49 -12.45
CA ASP A 240 -18.30 -9.04 -13.28
C ASP A 240 -17.87 -8.90 -14.75
N GLY A 241 -16.73 -8.25 -15.02
CA GLY A 241 -16.21 -8.06 -16.37
C GLY A 241 -15.91 -9.38 -17.08
N LEU A 242 -15.39 -10.38 -16.35
CA LEU A 242 -15.17 -11.73 -16.88
C LEU A 242 -16.49 -12.46 -17.15
N ALA A 243 -17.42 -12.44 -16.20
CA ALA A 243 -18.73 -13.09 -16.32
C ALA A 243 -19.55 -12.51 -17.45
N ASP A 244 -19.59 -11.19 -17.57
CA ASP A 244 -20.32 -10.48 -18.65
C ASP A 244 -19.78 -10.85 -20.04
N ALA A 245 -18.45 -10.87 -20.20
CA ALA A 245 -17.84 -11.23 -21.48
C ALA A 245 -18.08 -12.69 -21.89
N LEU A 246 -18.24 -13.59 -20.93
CA LEU A 246 -18.51 -15.00 -21.15
C LEU A 246 -20.02 -15.30 -21.29
N GLY A 247 -20.88 -14.49 -20.63
CA GLY A 247 -22.33 -14.72 -20.56
C GLY A 247 -23.05 -14.76 -21.92
N GLY A 248 -22.57 -14.01 -22.92
CA GLY A 248 -23.06 -14.03 -24.28
C GLY A 248 -22.52 -15.17 -25.15
N SER A 249 -21.62 -16.01 -24.61
CA SER A 249 -20.97 -17.12 -25.32
C SER A 249 -21.50 -18.48 -24.79
N ARG A 250 -21.15 -19.58 -25.52
CA ARG A 250 -21.41 -20.94 -25.03
C ARG A 250 -20.31 -21.44 -24.08
N ALA A 251 -19.61 -20.54 -23.39
CA ALA A 251 -18.55 -20.89 -22.47
C ALA A 251 -19.08 -21.22 -21.07
N ALA A 252 -18.45 -22.19 -20.43
CA ALA A 252 -18.69 -22.52 -19.04
C ALA A 252 -17.65 -21.80 -18.17
N LEU A 253 -18.08 -21.16 -17.11
CA LEU A 253 -17.24 -20.52 -16.12
C LEU A 253 -17.43 -21.19 -14.76
N ARG A 254 -16.34 -21.57 -14.14
CA ARG A 254 -16.30 -22.00 -12.74
C ARG A 254 -15.36 -21.07 -11.98
N THR A 255 -15.78 -20.60 -10.83
CA THR A 255 -14.97 -19.70 -9.98
C THR A 255 -14.56 -20.44 -8.70
N ILE A 256 -13.31 -20.28 -8.30
CA ILE A 256 -12.75 -20.64 -7.01
C ILE A 256 -11.99 -19.44 -6.45
N ALA A 257 -11.80 -19.38 -5.14
CA ALA A 257 -11.06 -18.30 -4.51
C ALA A 257 -9.82 -18.82 -3.76
N ALA A 258 -8.80 -17.96 -3.67
CA ALA A 258 -7.61 -18.21 -2.85
C ALA A 258 -7.03 -16.89 -2.31
N PRO A 259 -6.39 -16.92 -1.13
CA PRO A 259 -5.57 -15.80 -0.69
C PRO A 259 -4.49 -15.44 -1.73
N LEU A 260 -4.12 -14.15 -1.82
CA LEU A 260 -3.08 -13.64 -2.74
C LEU A 260 -1.68 -14.15 -2.35
N ARG A 261 -1.47 -15.44 -2.55
CA ARG A 261 -0.23 -16.16 -2.26
C ARG A 261 -0.05 -17.32 -3.24
N VAL A 262 1.19 -17.50 -3.70
CA VAL A 262 1.53 -18.54 -4.69
C VAL A 262 1.18 -19.95 -4.21
N ASP A 263 1.43 -20.27 -2.94
CA ASP A 263 1.16 -21.60 -2.37
C ASP A 263 -0.33 -21.87 -2.24
N ALA A 264 -1.11 -20.91 -1.74
CA ALA A 264 -2.56 -21.02 -1.63
C ALA A 264 -3.23 -21.18 -3.02
N ALA A 265 -2.80 -20.38 -3.99
CA ALA A 265 -3.27 -20.47 -5.37
C ALA A 265 -2.92 -21.82 -6.01
N ARG A 266 -1.69 -22.34 -5.79
CA ARG A 266 -1.30 -23.66 -6.26
C ARG A 266 -2.22 -24.75 -5.69
N ASP A 267 -2.51 -24.72 -4.40
CA ASP A 267 -3.30 -25.77 -3.75
C ASP A 267 -4.75 -25.72 -4.22
N ALA A 268 -5.34 -24.50 -4.31
CA ALA A 268 -6.68 -24.30 -4.84
C ALA A 268 -6.80 -24.74 -6.31
N ALA A 269 -5.84 -24.34 -7.16
CA ALA A 269 -5.81 -24.73 -8.56
C ALA A 269 -5.62 -26.26 -8.71
N THR A 270 -4.74 -26.87 -7.92
CA THR A 270 -4.53 -28.32 -7.95
C THR A 270 -5.81 -29.07 -7.61
N ALA A 271 -6.52 -28.64 -6.57
CA ALA A 271 -7.80 -29.24 -6.19
C ALA A 271 -8.82 -29.10 -7.32
N ALA A 272 -8.96 -27.91 -7.90
CA ALA A 272 -9.93 -27.62 -8.96
C ALA A 272 -9.64 -28.36 -10.27
N LEU A 273 -8.37 -28.51 -10.66
CA LEU A 273 -7.97 -29.20 -11.88
C LEU A 273 -8.06 -30.74 -11.79
N ARG A 274 -8.12 -31.29 -10.56
CA ARG A 274 -8.33 -32.72 -10.29
C ARG A 274 -9.80 -33.14 -10.22
N LEU A 275 -10.72 -32.18 -10.13
CA LEU A 275 -12.14 -32.51 -10.05
C LEU A 275 -12.57 -33.33 -11.26
N PRO A 276 -13.43 -34.38 -11.05
CA PRO A 276 -13.98 -35.15 -12.14
C PRO A 276 -14.87 -34.28 -13.01
N GLY A 277 -14.96 -34.64 -14.30
CA GLY A 277 -15.75 -33.91 -15.29
C GLY A 277 -14.89 -33.15 -16.29
N ARG A 278 -15.49 -32.12 -16.92
CA ARG A 278 -14.83 -31.37 -17.96
C ARG A 278 -13.77 -30.44 -17.37
N ARG A 279 -12.50 -30.72 -17.69
CA ARG A 279 -11.38 -29.88 -17.24
C ARG A 279 -11.39 -28.55 -17.94
N PRO A 280 -11.19 -27.42 -17.23
CA PRO A 280 -10.99 -26.12 -17.86
C PRO A 280 -9.77 -26.14 -18.76
N THR A 281 -9.87 -25.47 -19.91
CA THR A 281 -8.76 -25.28 -20.86
C THR A 281 -8.12 -23.90 -20.73
N ALA A 282 -8.75 -22.99 -20.01
CA ALA A 282 -8.22 -21.66 -19.68
C ALA A 282 -8.46 -21.34 -18.20
N VAL A 283 -7.45 -20.78 -17.57
CA VAL A 283 -7.53 -20.22 -16.21
C VAL A 283 -7.27 -18.73 -16.29
N VAL A 284 -8.18 -17.94 -15.74
CA VAL A 284 -8.06 -16.49 -15.57
C VAL A 284 -7.88 -16.24 -14.08
N CYS A 285 -6.83 -15.53 -13.73
CA CYS A 285 -6.47 -15.22 -12.34
C CYS A 285 -6.63 -13.72 -12.09
N ASP A 286 -7.11 -13.36 -10.90
CA ASP A 286 -7.25 -11.95 -10.51
C ASP A 286 -5.92 -11.22 -10.30
N ASP A 287 -4.79 -11.95 -10.27
CA ASP A 287 -3.48 -11.39 -9.98
C ASP A 287 -2.38 -12.33 -10.53
N ASP A 288 -1.23 -11.79 -10.92
CA ASP A 288 -0.10 -12.56 -11.43
C ASP A 288 0.49 -13.52 -10.38
N VAL A 289 0.41 -13.17 -9.09
CA VAL A 289 0.81 -14.06 -7.98
C VAL A 289 -0.05 -15.33 -7.96
N LEU A 290 -1.37 -15.18 -8.20
CA LEU A 290 -2.27 -16.33 -8.33
C LEU A 290 -1.95 -17.15 -9.56
N ALA A 291 -1.67 -16.47 -10.70
CA ALA A 291 -1.30 -17.15 -11.94
C ALA A 291 -0.03 -17.98 -11.81
N VAL A 292 0.99 -17.49 -11.10
CA VAL A 292 2.19 -18.28 -10.77
C VAL A 292 1.84 -19.54 -9.97
N GLY A 293 0.88 -19.45 -9.05
CA GLY A 293 0.35 -20.61 -8.34
C GLY A 293 -0.27 -21.65 -9.28
N VAL A 294 -1.05 -21.18 -10.28
CA VAL A 294 -1.63 -22.06 -11.31
C VAL A 294 -0.56 -22.71 -12.17
N LEU A 295 0.49 -21.99 -12.59
CA LEU A 295 1.61 -22.56 -13.34
C LEU A 295 2.30 -23.69 -12.54
N LYS A 296 2.48 -23.51 -11.23
CA LYS A 296 3.04 -24.55 -10.35
C LYS A 296 2.09 -25.76 -10.22
N ALA A 297 0.79 -25.53 -10.13
CA ALA A 297 -0.22 -26.60 -10.09
C ALA A 297 -0.23 -27.38 -11.41
N ALA A 298 -0.25 -26.70 -12.55
CA ALA A 298 -0.20 -27.32 -13.87
C ALA A 298 1.05 -28.21 -14.01
N ARG A 299 2.22 -27.71 -13.67
CA ARG A 299 3.47 -28.48 -13.69
C ARG A 299 3.40 -29.73 -12.81
N ALA A 300 2.89 -29.59 -11.59
CA ALA A 300 2.75 -30.72 -10.66
C ALA A 300 1.75 -31.80 -11.14
N LEU A 301 0.81 -31.41 -12.01
CA LEU A 301 -0.17 -32.30 -12.64
C LEU A 301 0.27 -32.83 -14.01
N GLY A 302 1.47 -32.47 -14.48
CA GLY A 302 1.98 -32.87 -15.79
C GLY A 302 1.29 -32.16 -16.95
N LEU A 303 0.62 -31.01 -16.69
CA LEU A 303 -0.05 -30.21 -17.72
C LEU A 303 0.92 -29.19 -18.30
N ARG A 304 0.97 -29.11 -19.61
CA ARG A 304 1.78 -28.11 -20.33
C ARG A 304 1.00 -26.81 -20.43
N VAL A 305 1.65 -25.72 -20.07
CA VAL A 305 1.17 -24.36 -20.35
C VAL A 305 2.03 -23.82 -21.49
N PRO A 306 1.43 -23.35 -22.60
CA PRO A 306 -0.01 -23.19 -22.87
C PRO A 306 -0.67 -24.45 -23.49
N GLY A 307 0.07 -25.52 -23.83
CA GLY A 307 -0.40 -26.61 -24.69
C GLY A 307 -1.65 -27.37 -24.21
N ASP A 308 -1.76 -27.60 -22.88
CA ASP A 308 -2.89 -28.30 -22.29
C ASP A 308 -3.80 -27.35 -21.48
N LEU A 309 -3.28 -26.19 -21.08
CA LEU A 309 -3.96 -25.20 -20.25
C LEU A 309 -3.40 -23.80 -20.53
N SER A 310 -4.24 -22.88 -20.95
CA SER A 310 -3.92 -21.46 -21.03
C SER A 310 -4.07 -20.80 -19.67
N VAL A 311 -3.16 -19.88 -19.32
CA VAL A 311 -3.18 -19.14 -18.04
C VAL A 311 -3.02 -17.65 -18.34
N ALA A 312 -3.90 -16.83 -17.76
CA ALA A 312 -3.81 -15.37 -17.82
C ALA A 312 -3.89 -14.78 -16.40
N GLY A 313 -3.14 -13.72 -16.18
CA GLY A 313 -3.08 -12.96 -14.92
C GLY A 313 -3.56 -11.52 -15.06
N VAL A 314 -3.31 -10.74 -14.03
CA VAL A 314 -3.55 -9.29 -13.93
C VAL A 314 -2.41 -8.69 -13.12
N ASP A 315 -2.04 -7.48 -13.41
CA ASP A 315 -1.12 -6.51 -12.82
C ASP A 315 0.13 -6.24 -13.69
N ASP A 316 0.60 -7.19 -14.49
CA ASP A 316 1.87 -7.16 -15.24
C ASP A 316 3.08 -6.91 -14.33
N LEU A 317 3.14 -7.67 -13.22
CA LEU A 317 4.25 -7.63 -12.28
C LEU A 317 5.54 -8.19 -12.91
N THR A 318 6.70 -7.92 -12.31
CA THR A 318 7.98 -8.54 -12.70
C THR A 318 7.88 -10.08 -12.79
N LEU A 319 7.01 -10.70 -11.97
CA LEU A 319 6.71 -12.12 -12.03
C LEU A 319 6.19 -12.58 -13.39
N ALA A 320 5.46 -11.74 -14.13
CA ALA A 320 4.88 -12.12 -15.41
C ALA A 320 5.94 -12.45 -16.47
N THR A 321 7.11 -11.82 -16.39
CA THR A 321 8.26 -12.07 -17.28
C THR A 321 9.34 -12.96 -16.66
N ALA A 322 9.25 -13.22 -15.34
CA ALA A 322 10.21 -14.07 -14.63
C ALA A 322 9.84 -15.57 -14.63
N VAL A 323 8.64 -15.91 -15.09
CA VAL A 323 8.16 -17.29 -15.19
C VAL A 323 8.26 -17.82 -16.62
N GLU A 324 8.30 -19.14 -16.76
CA GLU A 324 8.31 -19.83 -18.06
C GLU A 324 7.10 -20.77 -18.13
N PRO A 325 6.21 -20.58 -19.12
CA PRO A 325 6.18 -19.51 -20.13
C PRO A 325 5.86 -18.14 -19.53
N GLU A 326 6.34 -17.05 -20.18
CA GLU A 326 5.98 -15.68 -19.81
C GLU A 326 4.46 -15.49 -19.82
N LEU A 327 3.95 -14.78 -18.81
CA LEU A 327 2.52 -14.71 -18.52
C LEU A 327 1.81 -13.64 -19.37
N THR A 328 0.76 -14.05 -20.07
CA THR A 328 -0.29 -13.16 -20.60
C THR A 328 -1.02 -12.54 -19.42
N THR A 329 -1.10 -11.22 -19.35
CA THR A 329 -1.64 -10.50 -18.20
C THR A 329 -2.21 -9.14 -18.59
N VAL A 330 -2.98 -8.52 -17.71
CA VAL A 330 -3.48 -7.14 -17.87
C VAL A 330 -2.49 -6.19 -17.19
N ARG A 331 -1.93 -5.26 -17.96
CA ARG A 331 -1.04 -4.21 -17.41
C ARG A 331 -1.85 -3.12 -16.73
N LEU A 332 -1.48 -2.81 -15.50
CA LEU A 332 -2.06 -1.73 -14.71
C LEU A 332 -1.09 -0.54 -14.66
N PRO A 333 -1.53 0.69 -15.03
CA PRO A 333 -0.68 1.89 -15.02
C PRO A 333 -0.51 2.44 -13.59
N ALA A 334 0.23 1.72 -12.73
CA ALA A 334 0.36 1.99 -11.31
C ALA A 334 0.86 3.41 -10.99
N GLU A 335 1.89 3.89 -11.73
CA GLU A 335 2.40 5.25 -11.54
C GLU A 335 1.37 6.31 -11.90
N ASP A 336 0.56 6.09 -12.94
CA ASP A 336 -0.49 7.02 -13.33
C ASP A 336 -1.61 7.06 -12.30
N VAL A 337 -1.97 5.92 -11.70
CA VAL A 337 -2.93 5.87 -10.58
C VAL A 337 -2.44 6.76 -9.43
N GLY A 338 -1.19 6.61 -9.03
CA GLY A 338 -0.59 7.41 -7.97
C GLY A 338 -0.53 8.90 -8.32
N ALA A 339 -0.13 9.22 -9.54
CA ALA A 339 -0.05 10.59 -10.03
C ALA A 339 -1.42 11.27 -10.07
N HIS A 340 -2.45 10.58 -10.58
CA HIS A 340 -3.83 11.09 -10.59
C HIS A 340 -4.39 11.23 -9.18
N GLY A 341 -4.13 10.26 -8.29
CA GLY A 341 -4.51 10.33 -6.88
C GLY A 341 -3.94 11.56 -6.19
N MET A 342 -2.64 11.86 -6.40
CA MET A 342 -2.01 13.03 -5.80
C MET A 342 -2.52 14.34 -6.40
N ARG A 343 -2.72 14.43 -7.73
CA ARG A 343 -3.32 15.63 -8.35
C ARG A 343 -4.74 15.88 -7.85
N ALA A 344 -5.54 14.81 -7.73
CA ALA A 344 -6.89 14.91 -7.18
C ALA A 344 -6.86 15.42 -5.73
N LEU A 345 -5.97 14.89 -4.89
CA LEU A 345 -5.83 15.38 -3.51
C LEU A 345 -5.44 16.86 -3.45
N LEU A 346 -4.47 17.29 -4.26
CA LEU A 346 -4.08 18.70 -4.34
C LEU A 346 -5.24 19.60 -4.75
N ALA A 347 -6.05 19.18 -5.74
CA ALA A 347 -7.24 19.91 -6.15
C ALA A 347 -8.27 20.02 -5.02
N VAL A 348 -8.51 18.93 -4.27
CA VAL A 348 -9.40 18.94 -3.10
C VAL A 348 -8.89 19.89 -2.01
N LEU A 349 -7.58 19.87 -1.76
CA LEU A 349 -6.93 20.78 -0.80
C LEU A 349 -7.05 22.26 -1.21
N ASP A 350 -7.14 22.55 -2.50
CA ASP A 350 -7.36 23.89 -3.04
C ASP A 350 -8.85 24.28 -3.15
N GLY A 351 -9.73 23.45 -2.57
CA GLY A 351 -11.18 23.69 -2.49
C GLY A 351 -11.97 23.29 -3.74
N HIS A 352 -11.34 22.57 -4.68
CA HIS A 352 -12.01 22.05 -5.84
C HIS A 352 -12.65 20.69 -5.56
N ARG A 353 -13.58 20.28 -6.42
CA ARG A 353 -14.17 18.93 -6.42
C ARG A 353 -13.88 18.27 -7.77
N PRO A 354 -12.67 17.67 -7.93
CA PRO A 354 -12.34 17.00 -9.17
C PRO A 354 -13.28 15.81 -9.40
N PRO A 355 -13.69 15.54 -10.65
CA PRO A 355 -14.49 14.36 -10.97
C PRO A 355 -13.70 13.09 -10.69
N SER A 356 -14.41 12.00 -10.41
CA SER A 356 -13.81 10.66 -10.40
C SER A 356 -13.25 10.32 -11.78
N THR A 357 -12.12 9.63 -11.80
CA THR A 357 -11.40 9.28 -13.02
C THR A 357 -11.24 7.77 -13.11
N THR A 358 -11.45 7.22 -14.31
CA THR A 358 -11.15 5.81 -14.61
C THR A 358 -10.04 5.76 -15.65
N LEU A 359 -8.96 5.06 -15.33
CA LEU A 359 -7.81 4.88 -16.20
C LEU A 359 -7.95 3.58 -16.98
N PRO A 360 -7.62 3.57 -18.28
CA PRO A 360 -7.64 2.36 -19.08
C PRO A 360 -6.54 1.38 -18.64
N VAL A 361 -6.78 0.10 -18.92
CA VAL A 361 -5.83 -0.99 -18.74
C VAL A 361 -5.62 -1.71 -20.07
N GLU A 362 -4.53 -2.46 -20.21
CA GLU A 362 -4.12 -3.08 -21.46
C GLU A 362 -3.79 -4.56 -21.28
N LEU A 363 -4.33 -5.43 -22.14
CA LEU A 363 -3.93 -6.83 -22.21
C LEU A 363 -2.56 -6.96 -22.89
N VAL A 364 -1.61 -7.54 -22.20
CA VAL A 364 -0.27 -7.90 -22.70
C VAL A 364 -0.26 -9.39 -23.00
N VAL A 365 -0.32 -9.74 -24.27
CA VAL A 365 -0.28 -11.15 -24.71
C VAL A 365 1.17 -11.64 -24.75
N ARG A 366 1.42 -12.77 -24.05
CA ARG A 366 2.72 -13.46 -24.01
C ARG A 366 2.55 -14.97 -24.30
N ALA A 367 3.44 -15.79 -23.78
CA ALA A 367 3.55 -17.20 -24.16
C ALA A 367 2.65 -18.16 -23.36
N SER A 368 1.91 -17.70 -22.35
CA SER A 368 1.10 -18.58 -21.46
C SER A 368 -0.29 -18.91 -21.99
N THR A 369 -0.66 -18.42 -23.20
CA THR A 369 -1.95 -18.67 -23.82
C THR A 369 -1.78 -19.17 -25.27
N ALA A 370 -2.57 -20.17 -25.66
CA ALA A 370 -2.62 -20.76 -27.01
C ALA A 370 -4.02 -21.37 -27.27
N PRO A 371 -4.36 -21.76 -28.48
CA PRO A 371 -5.58 -22.50 -28.73
C PRO A 371 -5.71 -23.75 -27.84
N PRO A 372 -6.92 -24.11 -27.40
CA PRO A 372 -7.12 -25.30 -26.58
C PRO A 372 -6.68 -26.56 -27.33
N PRO A 373 -6.25 -27.61 -26.60
CA PRO A 373 -5.89 -28.85 -27.25
C PRO A 373 -7.06 -29.36 -28.07
N GLY A 374 -6.76 -29.81 -29.32
CA GLY A 374 -7.77 -30.37 -30.22
C GLY A 374 -8.58 -31.43 -29.49
N ARG A 375 -9.90 -31.40 -29.64
CA ARG A 375 -10.75 -32.49 -29.12
C ARG A 375 -10.37 -33.74 -29.91
N SER A 376 -9.68 -34.67 -29.24
CA SER A 376 -9.68 -36.06 -29.74
C SER A 376 -11.12 -36.50 -29.67
N GLY A 377 -11.74 -36.68 -30.86
CA GLY A 377 -13.11 -37.12 -31.05
C GLY A 377 -13.33 -38.55 -30.49
#